data_9cf9e6849aace2b99c210e1c3730607e
#
_entry.id   9cf9e6849aace2b99c210e1c3730607e
#
_cell.length_a   1.000
_cell.length_b   1.000
_cell.length_c   1.000
_cell.angle_alpha   90.00
_cell.angle_beta   90.00
_cell.angle_gamma   90.00
#
_symmetry.space_group_name_H-M   'P 1'
#
loop_
_entity.id
_entity.type
_entity.pdbx_description
1 polymer ?
#
loop_
_entity_poly.entity_id
_entity_poly.type
_entity_poly.pdbx_seq_one_letter_code
_entity_poly.pdbx_strand_id
1 'polypeptide(L)'
;DALPIYKAATPVAITGTDSSITYTGETVDVSQYFSIDNNAGAATYTLVTGTNGGTGEGTLSDTTLTVTQTGTFKIKVSTVANGIFAAGEKTVTLTVDNGTILYTATDYSTTYDGQPHSISVSVTNPEGAAVTYSTDGITYGSDNPSFSNEGTHTVYYRITKDNYTTVEASKTVTINKKPVTITAQEQDIVWGNDINQSLYTVSEDGLITGDSIKEITLTPSTTDRTENGTISVSGVKIENAAGVDVTANYDITMANGNLKITHNTALAPERIEASKTKTTYTAGDTLNVDDLAVTVYYADGYSEPVQEDRKSV
;
A
#
# COMPACT_ATOMS: atom_id res chain seq x y z
N ASP A 1 -14.57 -96.06 -23.72
CA ASP A 1 -13.87 -94.88 -23.32
C ASP A 1 -14.76 -93.67 -23.52
N ALA A 2 -15.31 -93.17 -22.44
CA ALA A 2 -16.06 -91.91 -22.50
C ALA A 2 -15.04 -90.73 -22.62
N LEU A 3 -15.09 -90.04 -23.72
CA LEU A 3 -14.27 -88.81 -23.85
C LEU A 3 -14.60 -87.83 -22.71
N PRO A 4 -13.61 -87.26 -22.08
CA PRO A 4 -13.84 -86.27 -21.01
C PRO A 4 -14.60 -85.08 -21.60
N ILE A 5 -15.81 -84.80 -21.08
CA ILE A 5 -16.56 -83.59 -21.43
C ILE A 5 -15.81 -82.43 -20.80
N TYR A 6 -15.00 -81.70 -21.59
CA TYR A 6 -14.43 -80.43 -21.22
C TYR A 6 -15.55 -79.40 -21.08
N LYS A 7 -15.97 -79.15 -19.88
CA LYS A 7 -16.87 -78.04 -19.61
C LYS A 7 -16.10 -76.73 -19.85
N ALA A 8 -16.62 -75.90 -20.72
CA ALA A 8 -16.03 -74.57 -20.93
C ALA A 8 -15.94 -73.80 -19.58
N ALA A 9 -14.80 -73.17 -19.33
CA ALA A 9 -14.60 -72.41 -18.11
C ALA A 9 -15.63 -71.26 -18.06
N THR A 10 -16.26 -71.06 -16.91
CA THR A 10 -17.23 -69.96 -16.68
C THR A 10 -16.48 -68.64 -16.62
N PRO A 11 -16.86 -67.62 -17.44
CA PRO A 11 -16.27 -66.29 -17.37
C PRO A 11 -16.44 -65.68 -15.97
N VAL A 12 -15.38 -65.01 -15.44
CA VAL A 12 -15.45 -64.23 -14.21
C VAL A 12 -15.92 -62.82 -14.53
N ALA A 13 -16.91 -62.33 -13.81
CA ALA A 13 -17.35 -60.95 -13.96
C ALA A 13 -16.38 -59.99 -13.24
N ILE A 14 -15.70 -59.16 -14.03
CA ILE A 14 -14.91 -58.05 -13.55
C ILE A 14 -15.53 -56.78 -14.14
N THR A 15 -16.05 -55.89 -13.31
CA THR A 15 -16.54 -54.56 -13.74
C THR A 15 -15.60 -53.48 -13.20
N GLY A 16 -15.63 -52.35 -13.85
CA GLY A 16 -14.84 -51.18 -13.41
C GLY A 16 -15.43 -49.91 -14.06
N THR A 17 -15.27 -48.83 -13.33
CA THR A 17 -15.84 -47.52 -13.73
C THR A 17 -14.72 -46.51 -13.89
N ASP A 18 -14.66 -45.84 -15.03
CA ASP A 18 -13.79 -44.68 -15.22
C ASP A 18 -14.16 -43.59 -14.22
N SER A 19 -13.16 -42.93 -13.65
CA SER A 19 -13.36 -41.98 -12.55
C SER A 19 -12.40 -40.78 -12.68
N SER A 20 -12.77 -39.70 -12.05
CA SER A 20 -11.90 -38.50 -11.89
C SER A 20 -11.78 -38.14 -10.42
N ILE A 21 -10.58 -37.78 -10.03
CA ILE A 21 -10.24 -37.31 -8.68
C ILE A 21 -9.33 -36.09 -8.79
N THR A 22 -9.32 -35.26 -7.75
CA THR A 22 -8.37 -34.13 -7.63
C THR A 22 -7.13 -34.60 -6.85
N TYR A 23 -5.96 -34.24 -7.31
CA TYR A 23 -4.69 -34.53 -6.65
C TYR A 23 -4.61 -33.86 -5.26
N THR A 24 -4.28 -34.64 -4.24
CA THR A 24 -4.17 -34.16 -2.84
C THR A 24 -2.74 -34.29 -2.29
N GLY A 25 -1.83 -34.90 -3.05
CA GLY A 25 -0.50 -35.26 -2.57
C GLY A 25 -0.43 -36.68 -1.94
N GLU A 26 -1.59 -37.30 -1.72
CA GLU A 26 -1.68 -38.62 -1.14
C GLU A 26 -1.68 -39.72 -2.22
N THR A 27 -1.43 -40.96 -1.79
CA THR A 27 -1.56 -42.13 -2.65
C THR A 27 -3.03 -42.51 -2.86
N VAL A 28 -3.32 -43.19 -3.96
CA VAL A 28 -4.67 -43.62 -4.32
C VAL A 28 -4.78 -45.14 -4.30
N ASP A 29 -5.73 -45.69 -3.57
CA ASP A 29 -6.08 -47.10 -3.67
C ASP A 29 -6.95 -47.33 -4.91
N VAL A 30 -6.37 -48.01 -5.91
CA VAL A 30 -7.08 -48.21 -7.21
C VAL A 30 -8.08 -49.35 -7.17
N SER A 31 -8.07 -50.22 -6.13
CA SER A 31 -8.98 -51.35 -5.99
C SER A 31 -10.45 -50.90 -5.92
N GLN A 32 -10.69 -49.71 -5.35
CA GLN A 32 -12.04 -49.10 -5.21
C GLN A 32 -12.77 -48.87 -6.56
N TYR A 33 -12.05 -48.82 -7.68
CA TYR A 33 -12.62 -48.58 -9.01
C TYR A 33 -13.04 -49.85 -9.72
N PHE A 34 -12.86 -51.03 -9.09
CA PHE A 34 -13.19 -52.33 -9.62
C PHE A 34 -14.14 -53.09 -8.72
N SER A 35 -14.98 -53.91 -9.32
CA SER A 35 -15.72 -54.95 -8.63
C SER A 35 -15.39 -56.28 -9.28
N ILE A 36 -14.87 -57.21 -8.47
CA ILE A 36 -14.37 -58.52 -8.90
C ILE A 36 -15.27 -59.58 -8.26
N ASP A 37 -15.74 -60.56 -9.08
CA ASP A 37 -16.55 -61.68 -8.62
C ASP A 37 -15.78 -62.47 -7.55
N ASN A 38 -16.45 -62.85 -6.45
CA ASN A 38 -15.85 -63.64 -5.37
C ASN A 38 -15.29 -64.98 -5.77
N ASN A 39 -15.69 -65.52 -6.93
CA ASN A 39 -15.20 -66.79 -7.51
C ASN A 39 -13.94 -66.56 -8.35
N ALA A 40 -13.50 -65.33 -8.55
CA ALA A 40 -12.25 -65.06 -9.25
C ALA A 40 -11.03 -65.57 -8.46
N GLY A 41 -9.99 -65.92 -9.18
CA GLY A 41 -8.69 -66.17 -8.56
C GLY A 41 -8.00 -64.84 -8.13
N ALA A 42 -6.78 -64.96 -7.65
CA ALA A 42 -6.03 -63.76 -7.21
C ALA A 42 -5.98 -62.69 -8.28
N ALA A 43 -6.26 -61.44 -7.84
CA ALA A 43 -6.24 -60.26 -8.69
C ALA A 43 -4.85 -59.59 -8.65
N THR A 44 -4.41 -59.10 -9.80
CA THR A 44 -3.18 -58.30 -9.97
C THR A 44 -3.52 -57.03 -10.69
N TYR A 45 -3.05 -55.90 -10.17
CA TYR A 45 -3.25 -54.57 -10.71
C TYR A 45 -1.97 -54.09 -11.41
N THR A 46 -2.10 -53.55 -12.61
CA THR A 46 -0.96 -53.03 -13.40
C THR A 46 -1.31 -51.71 -14.07
N LEU A 47 -0.34 -50.81 -14.19
CA LEU A 47 -0.47 -49.63 -15.06
C LEU A 47 -0.23 -50.04 -16.50
N VAL A 48 -1.12 -49.67 -17.40
CA VAL A 48 -0.93 -49.78 -18.85
C VAL A 48 -0.01 -48.62 -19.27
N THR A 49 1.15 -48.94 -19.83
CA THR A 49 2.18 -48.00 -20.25
C THR A 49 2.34 -47.94 -21.76
N GLY A 50 3.14 -47.00 -22.28
CA GLY A 50 3.41 -46.82 -23.71
C GLY A 50 2.24 -46.18 -24.45
N THR A 51 2.11 -46.46 -25.74
CA THR A 51 1.14 -45.80 -26.64
C THR A 51 -0.33 -46.02 -26.25
N ASN A 52 -0.63 -47.05 -25.49
CA ASN A 52 -1.97 -47.36 -24.95
C ASN A 52 -2.16 -46.88 -23.49
N GLY A 53 -1.12 -46.30 -22.90
CA GLY A 53 -1.14 -45.78 -21.52
C GLY A 53 -1.94 -44.49 -21.41
N GLY A 54 -1.98 -43.99 -20.17
CA GLY A 54 -2.50 -42.64 -19.88
C GLY A 54 -1.45 -41.55 -20.09
N THR A 55 -1.81 -40.30 -19.75
CA THR A 55 -0.93 -39.11 -19.80
C THR A 55 -0.27 -38.79 -18.47
N GLY A 56 -0.77 -39.35 -17.36
CA GLY A 56 -0.18 -39.18 -16.02
C GLY A 56 1.05 -40.05 -15.83
N GLU A 57 1.91 -39.67 -14.92
CA GLU A 57 3.07 -40.44 -14.53
C GLU A 57 2.97 -40.86 -13.05
N GLY A 58 3.43 -42.10 -12.73
CA GLY A 58 3.35 -42.62 -11.39
C GLY A 58 3.77 -44.06 -11.33
N THR A 59 3.75 -44.62 -10.11
CA THR A 59 4.05 -46.01 -9.85
C THR A 59 2.84 -46.69 -9.18
N LEU A 60 2.57 -47.93 -9.54
CA LEU A 60 1.57 -48.77 -8.88
C LEU A 60 2.26 -49.94 -8.18
N SER A 61 2.07 -50.06 -6.87
CA SER A 61 2.52 -51.20 -6.06
C SER A 61 1.27 -51.80 -5.45
N ASP A 62 1.00 -53.06 -5.76
CA ASP A 62 -0.23 -53.73 -5.41
C ASP A 62 -1.47 -52.91 -5.85
N THR A 63 -2.21 -52.34 -4.93
CA THR A 63 -3.36 -51.48 -5.20
C THR A 63 -3.07 -49.97 -5.03
N THR A 64 -1.83 -49.65 -4.61
CA THR A 64 -1.45 -48.28 -4.23
C THR A 64 -0.80 -47.55 -5.41
N LEU A 65 -1.50 -46.56 -5.98
CA LEU A 65 -0.98 -45.66 -6.99
C LEU A 65 -0.34 -44.42 -6.33
N THR A 66 0.96 -44.21 -6.59
CA THR A 66 1.67 -42.97 -6.27
C THR A 66 1.78 -42.15 -7.54
N VAL A 67 1.16 -40.95 -7.53
CA VAL A 67 1.14 -40.01 -8.66
C VAL A 67 2.35 -39.11 -8.59
N THR A 68 3.15 -39.06 -9.66
CA THR A 68 4.27 -38.10 -9.80
C THR A 68 3.95 -36.97 -10.77
N GLN A 69 3.04 -37.21 -11.75
CA GLN A 69 2.48 -36.20 -12.62
C GLN A 69 0.99 -36.47 -12.82
N THR A 70 0.15 -35.45 -12.62
CA THR A 70 -1.31 -35.54 -12.86
C THR A 70 -1.63 -35.82 -14.34
N GLY A 71 -2.80 -36.38 -14.58
CA GLY A 71 -3.24 -36.81 -15.92
C GLY A 71 -4.08 -38.07 -15.84
N THR A 72 -4.18 -38.78 -16.93
CA THR A 72 -4.96 -40.03 -17.03
C THR A 72 -4.08 -41.25 -16.74
N PHE A 73 -4.59 -42.21 -15.98
CA PHE A 73 -3.96 -43.49 -15.67
C PHE A 73 -4.87 -44.62 -16.15
N LYS A 74 -4.39 -45.49 -17.02
CA LYS A 74 -5.10 -46.71 -17.39
C LYS A 74 -4.64 -47.84 -16.50
N ILE A 75 -5.54 -48.32 -15.66
CA ILE A 75 -5.28 -49.35 -14.67
C ILE A 75 -5.98 -50.65 -15.16
N LYS A 76 -5.21 -51.71 -15.33
CA LYS A 76 -5.69 -53.00 -15.69
C LYS A 76 -5.67 -53.91 -14.48
N VAL A 77 -6.81 -54.52 -14.17
CA VAL A 77 -6.88 -55.66 -13.25
C VAL A 77 -6.94 -56.96 -14.06
N SER A 78 -6.20 -57.94 -13.61
CA SER A 78 -6.23 -59.32 -14.18
C SER A 78 -6.38 -60.30 -13.07
N THR A 79 -7.18 -61.37 -13.27
CA THR A 79 -7.33 -62.47 -12.34
C THR A 79 -6.83 -63.74 -12.95
N VAL A 80 -6.33 -64.68 -12.14
CA VAL A 80 -5.98 -66.05 -12.56
C VAL A 80 -7.24 -66.92 -12.58
N ALA A 81 -7.20 -68.02 -13.34
CA ALA A 81 -8.26 -69.00 -13.32
C ALA A 81 -8.38 -69.68 -11.93
N ASN A 82 -9.63 -69.94 -11.49
CA ASN A 82 -9.89 -70.57 -10.17
C ASN A 82 -10.95 -71.70 -10.34
N GLY A 83 -10.50 -72.93 -10.27
CA GLY A 83 -11.37 -74.11 -10.47
C GLY A 83 -12.02 -74.13 -11.88
N ILE A 84 -13.35 -73.99 -11.94
CA ILE A 84 -14.11 -73.95 -13.18
C ILE A 84 -14.26 -72.55 -13.76
N PHE A 85 -13.73 -71.54 -13.08
CA PHE A 85 -13.82 -70.11 -13.50
C PHE A 85 -12.57 -69.69 -14.30
N ALA A 86 -12.79 -69.05 -15.43
CA ALA A 86 -11.72 -68.56 -16.29
C ALA A 86 -11.04 -67.35 -15.70
N ALA A 87 -9.80 -67.10 -16.13
CA ALA A 87 -9.15 -65.80 -15.91
C ALA A 87 -9.94 -64.67 -16.59
N GLY A 88 -9.91 -63.50 -15.97
CA GLY A 88 -10.58 -62.30 -16.51
C GLY A 88 -9.69 -61.06 -16.45
N GLU A 89 -10.03 -60.06 -17.20
CA GLU A 89 -9.35 -58.73 -17.14
C GLU A 89 -10.32 -57.57 -17.39
N LYS A 90 -10.00 -56.46 -16.85
CA LYS A 90 -10.71 -55.18 -17.06
C LYS A 90 -9.73 -54.03 -16.94
N THR A 91 -9.88 -53.04 -17.83
CA THR A 91 -9.14 -51.78 -17.73
C THR A 91 -10.12 -50.66 -17.44
N VAL A 92 -9.72 -49.75 -16.51
CA VAL A 92 -10.41 -48.48 -16.23
C VAL A 92 -9.46 -47.33 -16.47
N THR A 93 -10.03 -46.15 -16.74
CA THR A 93 -9.29 -44.88 -16.80
C THR A 93 -9.58 -44.10 -15.53
N LEU A 94 -8.53 -43.79 -14.76
CA LEU A 94 -8.57 -42.84 -13.65
C LEU A 94 -7.95 -41.54 -14.12
N THR A 95 -8.73 -40.46 -14.13
CA THR A 95 -8.22 -39.11 -14.35
C THR A 95 -7.87 -38.48 -13.02
N VAL A 96 -6.63 -38.03 -12.88
CA VAL A 96 -6.17 -37.28 -11.71
C VAL A 96 -5.96 -35.84 -12.15
N ASP A 97 -6.88 -34.97 -11.76
CA ASP A 97 -6.84 -33.55 -12.05
C ASP A 97 -5.89 -32.82 -11.09
N ASN A 98 -5.36 -31.67 -11.51
CA ASN A 98 -4.50 -30.85 -10.68
C ASN A 98 -5.16 -30.50 -9.34
N GLY A 99 -4.37 -30.54 -8.28
CA GLY A 99 -4.76 -30.09 -6.95
C GLY A 99 -5.03 -28.58 -6.89
N THR A 100 -5.67 -28.15 -5.81
CA THR A 100 -5.93 -26.73 -5.54
C THR A 100 -4.94 -26.23 -4.49
N ILE A 101 -4.30 -25.08 -4.77
CA ILE A 101 -3.45 -24.39 -3.81
C ILE A 101 -4.33 -23.61 -2.84
N LEU A 102 -4.20 -23.87 -1.55
CA LEU A 102 -4.86 -23.10 -0.49
C LEU A 102 -3.86 -22.06 0.06
N TYR A 103 -4.26 -20.80 0.01
CA TYR A 103 -3.42 -19.68 0.40
C TYR A 103 -4.26 -18.52 0.93
N THR A 104 -3.58 -17.58 1.59
CA THR A 104 -4.13 -16.26 1.93
C THR A 104 -3.24 -15.18 1.35
N ALA A 105 -3.86 -14.09 0.89
CA ALA A 105 -3.14 -12.91 0.43
C ALA A 105 -3.91 -11.66 0.83
N THR A 106 -3.19 -10.67 1.37
CA THR A 106 -3.81 -9.44 1.88
C THR A 106 -3.17 -8.20 1.27
N ASP A 107 -3.99 -7.20 1.02
CA ASP A 107 -3.56 -5.85 0.77
C ASP A 107 -2.93 -5.27 2.04
N TYR A 108 -2.03 -4.30 1.87
CA TYR A 108 -1.46 -3.53 2.96
C TYR A 108 -1.82 -2.06 2.81
N SER A 109 -2.17 -1.39 3.90
CA SER A 109 -2.44 0.05 3.88
C SER A 109 -1.93 0.70 5.17
N THR A 110 -1.24 1.81 5.02
CA THR A 110 -0.70 2.61 6.12
C THR A 110 -0.62 4.09 5.75
N THR A 111 -0.33 4.95 6.73
CA THR A 111 0.14 6.31 6.51
C THR A 111 1.66 6.30 6.43
N TYR A 112 2.26 7.20 5.66
CA TYR A 112 3.71 7.34 5.51
C TYR A 112 4.43 7.38 6.87
N ASP A 113 5.37 6.47 7.04
CA ASP A 113 6.19 6.30 8.24
C ASP A 113 7.69 6.12 7.92
N GLY A 114 8.05 6.23 6.63
CA GLY A 114 9.42 6.09 6.13
C GLY A 114 9.92 4.64 6.07
N GLN A 115 9.11 3.64 6.50
CA GLN A 115 9.51 2.24 6.48
C GLN A 115 9.05 1.54 5.20
N PRO A 116 9.75 0.49 4.76
CA PRO A 116 9.33 -0.32 3.62
C PRO A 116 8.17 -1.26 3.98
N HIS A 117 7.14 -1.29 3.14
CA HIS A 117 5.94 -2.11 3.28
C HIS A 117 5.71 -2.98 2.05
N SER A 118 5.21 -4.21 2.27
CA SER A 118 4.94 -5.21 1.25
C SER A 118 3.56 -5.84 1.45
N ILE A 119 3.04 -6.51 0.42
CA ILE A 119 1.88 -7.40 0.55
C ILE A 119 2.24 -8.64 1.38
N SER A 120 1.23 -9.36 1.87
CA SER A 120 1.43 -10.67 2.49
C SER A 120 0.81 -11.76 1.62
N VAL A 121 1.57 -12.82 1.34
CA VAL A 121 1.09 -14.04 0.70
C VAL A 121 1.58 -15.24 1.52
N SER A 122 0.65 -16.08 1.98
CA SER A 122 0.96 -17.27 2.78
C SER A 122 0.25 -18.48 2.20
N VAL A 123 1.02 -19.51 1.82
CA VAL A 123 0.46 -20.78 1.33
C VAL A 123 0.25 -21.72 2.50
N THR A 124 -0.97 -22.26 2.59
CA THR A 124 -1.36 -23.21 3.65
C THR A 124 -1.22 -24.66 3.19
N ASN A 125 -1.53 -24.93 1.91
CA ASN A 125 -1.41 -26.26 1.30
C ASN A 125 -1.28 -26.10 -0.23
N PRO A 126 -0.37 -26.82 -0.92
CA PRO A 126 0.59 -27.79 -0.39
C PRO A 126 1.83 -27.14 0.21
N GLU A 127 2.51 -27.87 1.07
CA GLU A 127 3.82 -27.47 1.60
C GLU A 127 4.85 -27.35 0.47
N GLY A 128 5.75 -26.36 0.58
CA GLY A 128 6.83 -26.14 -0.37
C GLY A 128 6.37 -25.64 -1.74
N ALA A 129 5.18 -25.03 -1.85
CA ALA A 129 4.82 -24.28 -3.05
C ALA A 129 5.70 -23.03 -3.17
N ALA A 130 6.14 -22.71 -4.40
CA ALA A 130 6.94 -21.55 -4.68
C ALA A 130 6.03 -20.33 -4.88
N VAL A 131 6.38 -19.20 -4.22
CA VAL A 131 5.73 -17.91 -4.43
C VAL A 131 6.73 -16.99 -5.12
N THR A 132 6.31 -16.37 -6.21
CA THR A 132 7.10 -15.37 -6.94
C THR A 132 6.27 -14.10 -7.11
N TYR A 133 6.96 -12.96 -7.21
CA TYR A 133 6.34 -11.64 -7.23
C TYR A 133 6.78 -10.83 -8.43
N SER A 134 5.96 -9.86 -8.81
CA SER A 134 6.23 -8.95 -9.93
C SER A 134 5.58 -7.59 -9.68
N THR A 135 6.18 -6.52 -10.18
CA THR A 135 5.60 -5.16 -10.21
C THR A 135 4.99 -4.81 -11.58
N ASP A 136 5.29 -5.59 -12.62
CA ASP A 136 4.82 -5.38 -14.00
C ASP A 136 3.84 -6.46 -14.50
N GLY A 137 3.66 -7.55 -13.72
CA GLY A 137 2.83 -8.70 -14.08
C GLY A 137 3.45 -9.61 -15.17
N ILE A 138 4.69 -9.35 -15.57
CA ILE A 138 5.39 -10.05 -16.67
C ILE A 138 6.62 -10.78 -16.15
N THR A 139 7.50 -10.06 -15.45
CA THR A 139 8.76 -10.61 -14.92
C THR A 139 8.60 -10.91 -13.44
N TYR A 140 8.71 -12.19 -13.08
CA TYR A 140 8.53 -12.67 -11.71
C TYR A 140 9.87 -13.07 -11.07
N GLY A 141 10.08 -12.65 -9.82
CA GLY A 141 11.23 -12.99 -8.99
C GLY A 141 10.83 -13.52 -7.62
N SER A 142 11.80 -13.99 -6.83
CA SER A 142 11.57 -14.51 -5.47
C SER A 142 11.29 -13.42 -4.43
N ASP A 143 11.76 -12.19 -4.69
CA ASP A 143 11.71 -11.12 -3.72
C ASP A 143 10.34 -10.43 -3.74
N ASN A 144 9.73 -10.28 -2.56
CA ASN A 144 8.49 -9.54 -2.40
C ASN A 144 8.80 -8.04 -2.45
N PRO A 145 8.30 -7.30 -3.45
CA PRO A 145 8.56 -5.87 -3.58
C PRO A 145 8.08 -5.08 -2.36
N SER A 146 8.86 -4.07 -1.97
CA SER A 146 8.50 -3.18 -0.87
C SER A 146 8.56 -1.71 -1.30
N PHE A 147 7.71 -0.88 -0.67
CA PHE A 147 7.53 0.53 -1.00
C PHE A 147 7.54 1.35 0.28
N SER A 148 8.20 2.51 0.24
CA SER A 148 8.30 3.43 1.40
C SER A 148 7.68 4.79 1.14
N ASN A 149 7.42 5.17 -0.11
CA ASN A 149 6.84 6.46 -0.48
C ASN A 149 5.33 6.37 -0.68
N GLU A 150 4.66 7.51 -0.56
CA GLU A 150 3.23 7.64 -0.82
C GLU A 150 2.83 7.06 -2.19
N GLY A 151 1.62 6.50 -2.25
CA GLY A 151 1.06 5.96 -3.46
C GLY A 151 0.36 4.62 -3.27
N THR A 152 -0.24 4.13 -4.36
CA THR A 152 -0.83 2.80 -4.44
C THR A 152 -0.06 1.97 -5.44
N HIS A 153 0.60 0.92 -4.95
CA HIS A 153 1.48 0.05 -5.72
C HIS A 153 0.85 -1.33 -5.85
N THR A 154 0.68 -1.80 -7.08
CA THR A 154 0.18 -3.15 -7.34
C THR A 154 1.34 -4.13 -7.37
N VAL A 155 1.21 -5.22 -6.62
CA VAL A 155 2.14 -6.35 -6.63
C VAL A 155 1.40 -7.57 -7.13
N TYR A 156 1.86 -8.12 -8.25
CA TYR A 156 1.40 -9.39 -8.78
C TYR A 156 2.16 -10.52 -8.10
N TYR A 157 1.50 -11.64 -7.89
CA TYR A 157 2.15 -12.84 -7.38
C TYR A 157 1.68 -14.06 -8.15
N ARG A 158 2.58 -15.06 -8.22
CA ARG A 158 2.32 -16.36 -8.80
C ARG A 158 2.71 -17.43 -7.81
N ILE A 159 1.81 -18.40 -7.58
CA ILE A 159 2.07 -19.54 -6.71
C ILE A 159 2.06 -20.80 -7.57
N THR A 160 3.14 -21.55 -7.52
CA THR A 160 3.33 -22.77 -8.32
C THR A 160 3.72 -23.95 -7.46
N LYS A 161 3.22 -25.12 -7.83
CA LYS A 161 3.61 -26.41 -7.30
C LYS A 161 3.27 -27.47 -8.34
N ASP A 162 4.16 -28.45 -8.52
CA ASP A 162 3.90 -29.56 -9.43
C ASP A 162 2.62 -30.28 -9.02
N ASN A 163 1.81 -30.67 -10.01
CA ASN A 163 0.51 -31.32 -9.85
C ASN A 163 -0.59 -30.44 -9.23
N TYR A 164 -0.37 -29.14 -9.08
CA TYR A 164 -1.38 -28.18 -8.60
C TYR A 164 -1.64 -27.11 -9.66
N THR A 165 -2.85 -26.59 -9.64
CA THR A 165 -3.23 -25.46 -10.52
C THR A 165 -2.48 -24.22 -10.07
N THR A 166 -1.71 -23.62 -10.98
CA THR A 166 -1.02 -22.34 -10.75
C THR A 166 -2.01 -21.25 -10.36
N VAL A 167 -1.68 -20.48 -9.33
CA VAL A 167 -2.41 -19.27 -8.93
C VAL A 167 -1.67 -18.05 -9.47
N GLU A 168 -2.40 -17.14 -10.12
CA GLU A 168 -1.93 -15.82 -10.55
C GLU A 168 -2.92 -14.78 -10.06
N ALA A 169 -2.46 -13.82 -9.27
CA ALA A 169 -3.29 -12.76 -8.73
C ALA A 169 -2.45 -11.54 -8.34
N SER A 170 -3.10 -10.51 -7.80
CA SER A 170 -2.43 -9.30 -7.33
C SER A 170 -3.03 -8.79 -6.03
N LYS A 171 -2.24 -7.99 -5.31
CA LYS A 171 -2.60 -7.25 -4.11
C LYS A 171 -1.96 -5.87 -4.18
N THR A 172 -2.43 -4.93 -3.35
CA THR A 172 -1.93 -3.57 -3.33
C THR A 172 -1.24 -3.23 -2.02
N VAL A 173 -0.19 -2.38 -2.12
CA VAL A 173 0.40 -1.64 -1.01
C VAL A 173 -0.03 -0.18 -1.17
N THR A 174 -0.80 0.35 -0.23
CA THR A 174 -1.23 1.75 -0.22
C THR A 174 -0.55 2.49 0.92
N ILE A 175 0.24 3.50 0.60
CA ILE A 175 0.87 4.40 1.56
C ILE A 175 0.22 5.77 1.39
N ASN A 176 -0.57 6.18 2.38
CA ASN A 176 -1.25 7.46 2.39
C ASN A 176 -0.29 8.56 2.84
N LYS A 177 -0.50 9.79 2.34
CA LYS A 177 0.25 10.96 2.81
C LYS A 177 0.06 11.16 4.30
N LYS A 178 1.16 11.55 4.99
CA LYS A 178 1.10 11.90 6.40
C LYS A 178 0.64 13.35 6.54
N PRO A 179 -0.45 13.62 7.27
CA PRO A 179 -0.90 14.98 7.49
C PRO A 179 0.09 15.74 8.37
N VAL A 180 0.39 16.98 7.98
CA VAL A 180 1.23 17.92 8.75
C VAL A 180 0.67 19.32 8.64
N THR A 181 0.58 20.04 9.77
CA THR A 181 0.22 21.45 9.77
C THR A 181 1.46 22.28 10.11
N ILE A 182 1.75 23.27 9.26
CA ILE A 182 2.82 24.24 9.47
C ILE A 182 2.18 25.60 9.69
N THR A 183 2.42 26.18 10.87
CA THR A 183 1.80 27.45 11.29
C THR A 183 2.87 28.51 11.44
N ALA A 184 2.74 29.64 10.76
CA ALA A 184 3.54 30.81 11.06
C ALA A 184 3.24 31.30 12.48
N GLN A 185 4.27 31.60 13.26
CA GLN A 185 4.08 32.20 14.59
C GLN A 185 3.74 33.68 14.49
N GLU A 186 3.08 34.21 15.52
CA GLU A 186 2.84 35.62 15.67
C GLU A 186 4.16 36.41 15.74
N GLN A 187 4.21 37.57 15.07
CA GLN A 187 5.36 38.46 15.13
C GLN A 187 4.92 39.90 15.30
N ASP A 188 5.52 40.54 16.30
CA ASP A 188 5.46 41.99 16.56
C ASP A 188 6.77 42.60 16.09
N ILE A 189 6.73 43.40 15.05
CA ILE A 189 7.93 44.06 14.50
C ILE A 189 7.77 45.57 14.48
N VAL A 190 8.88 46.28 14.40
CA VAL A 190 8.92 47.71 14.18
C VAL A 190 8.98 47.98 12.67
N TRP A 191 8.27 48.96 12.19
CA TRP A 191 8.26 49.36 10.78
C TRP A 191 9.67 49.53 10.21
N GLY A 192 9.92 48.95 9.04
CA GLY A 192 11.22 48.93 8.37
C GLY A 192 12.06 47.68 8.70
N ASN A 193 11.63 46.84 9.62
CA ASN A 193 12.27 45.56 9.89
C ASN A 193 11.58 44.43 9.12
N ASP A 194 12.36 43.41 8.74
CA ASP A 194 11.88 42.17 8.16
C ASP A 194 11.31 41.23 9.22
N ILE A 195 10.37 40.38 8.83
CA ILE A 195 9.89 39.27 9.66
C ILE A 195 10.97 38.20 9.79
N ASN A 196 10.95 37.47 10.89
CA ASN A 196 11.86 36.35 11.13
C ASN A 196 11.33 35.07 10.42
N GLN A 197 12.07 34.56 9.44
CA GLN A 197 11.72 33.39 8.64
C GLN A 197 11.77 32.07 9.41
N SER A 198 12.34 32.06 10.63
CA SER A 198 12.43 30.86 11.47
C SER A 198 11.29 30.72 12.47
N LEU A 199 10.37 31.68 12.55
CA LEU A 199 9.26 31.68 13.50
C LEU A 199 8.03 30.97 12.91
N TYR A 200 8.08 29.64 12.94
CA TYR A 200 6.96 28.75 12.59
C TYR A 200 6.94 27.56 13.54
N THR A 201 5.82 26.85 13.58
CA THR A 201 5.65 25.59 14.28
C THR A 201 5.17 24.50 13.32
N VAL A 202 5.55 23.26 13.62
CA VAL A 202 5.06 22.06 12.97
C VAL A 202 4.18 21.31 13.97
N SER A 203 3.05 20.76 13.54
CA SER A 203 2.16 19.94 14.39
C SER A 203 2.94 18.82 15.07
N GLU A 204 2.55 18.45 16.29
CA GLU A 204 3.29 17.53 17.17
C GLU A 204 3.65 16.20 16.50
N ASP A 205 2.71 15.59 15.78
CA ASP A 205 2.93 14.33 15.03
C ASP A 205 3.13 14.55 13.52
N GLY A 206 3.46 15.78 13.09
CA GLY A 206 3.46 16.15 11.68
C GLY A 206 4.57 15.49 10.86
N LEU A 207 5.80 15.49 11.34
CA LEU A 207 6.95 14.88 10.65
C LEU A 207 7.36 13.58 11.34
N ILE A 208 7.82 12.61 10.53
CA ILE A 208 8.45 11.40 11.07
C ILE A 208 9.87 11.70 11.54
N THR A 209 10.39 10.83 12.39
CA THR A 209 11.77 10.96 12.89
C THR A 209 12.78 10.87 11.73
N GLY A 210 13.63 11.88 11.64
CA GLY A 210 14.66 11.99 10.59
C GLY A 210 14.27 12.91 9.44
N ASP A 211 13.00 13.31 9.32
CA ASP A 211 12.56 14.30 8.34
C ASP A 211 12.57 15.70 8.95
N SER A 212 12.86 16.70 8.14
CA SER A 212 12.95 18.09 8.59
C SER A 212 12.55 19.08 7.49
N ILE A 213 12.06 20.25 7.90
CA ILE A 213 11.81 21.35 6.96
C ILE A 213 13.17 21.88 6.48
N LYS A 214 13.38 21.78 5.16
CA LYS A 214 14.59 22.27 4.50
C LYS A 214 14.43 23.69 3.99
N GLU A 215 13.26 23.96 3.40
CA GLU A 215 12.92 25.27 2.87
C GLU A 215 11.51 25.64 3.32
N ILE A 216 11.34 26.91 3.65
CA ILE A 216 10.06 27.53 3.99
C ILE A 216 10.15 29.03 3.70
N THR A 217 9.07 29.62 3.26
CA THR A 217 8.96 31.04 3.06
C THR A 217 7.79 31.59 3.86
N LEU A 218 8.06 32.55 4.75
CA LEU A 218 7.06 33.34 5.44
C LEU A 218 6.90 34.69 4.73
N THR A 219 5.66 35.07 4.42
CA THR A 219 5.38 36.31 3.70
C THR A 219 4.39 37.17 4.47
N PRO A 220 4.76 38.39 4.86
CA PRO A 220 3.83 39.33 5.52
C PRO A 220 2.76 39.82 4.54
N SER A 221 1.55 40.03 5.00
CA SER A 221 0.43 40.57 4.19
C SER A 221 0.65 42.04 3.79
N THR A 222 1.47 42.77 4.54
CA THR A 222 1.86 44.17 4.28
C THR A 222 3.20 44.45 4.91
N THR A 223 3.88 45.48 4.43
CA THR A 223 5.07 46.10 5.05
C THR A 223 4.74 47.37 5.78
N ASP A 224 3.48 47.87 5.63
CA ASP A 224 3.00 49.04 6.33
C ASP A 224 2.57 48.73 7.75
N ARG A 225 2.50 49.75 8.57
CA ARG A 225 1.99 49.63 9.95
C ARG A 225 0.61 48.98 9.96
N THR A 226 0.46 48.02 10.85
CA THR A 226 -0.79 47.27 11.04
C THR A 226 -0.89 46.68 12.43
N GLU A 227 -2.11 46.61 12.99
CA GLU A 227 -2.42 45.90 14.23
C GLU A 227 -2.97 44.49 13.93
N ASN A 228 -3.39 44.20 12.67
CA ASN A 228 -4.10 42.99 12.32
C ASN A 228 -3.63 42.44 10.94
N GLY A 229 -2.34 42.45 10.69
CA GLY A 229 -1.75 41.81 9.53
C GLY A 229 -1.67 40.28 9.73
N THR A 230 -1.28 39.59 8.66
CA THR A 230 -1.06 38.14 8.69
C THR A 230 0.29 37.78 8.08
N ILE A 231 0.82 36.63 8.48
CA ILE A 231 2.02 36.03 7.89
C ILE A 231 1.59 34.72 7.26
N SER A 232 1.73 34.61 5.95
CA SER A 232 1.42 33.35 5.22
C SER A 232 2.65 32.47 5.10
N VAL A 233 2.40 31.15 5.01
CA VAL A 233 3.42 30.09 4.79
C VAL A 233 3.39 29.65 3.35
N SER A 234 4.55 29.45 2.73
CA SER A 234 4.67 28.91 1.36
C SER A 234 6.06 28.26 1.15
N GLY A 235 6.26 27.63 -0.03
CA GLY A 235 7.58 27.12 -0.44
C GLY A 235 8.15 26.05 0.50
N VAL A 236 7.28 25.24 1.10
CA VAL A 236 7.72 24.19 2.03
C VAL A 236 8.38 23.05 1.27
N LYS A 237 9.58 22.70 1.70
CA LYS A 237 10.32 21.52 1.26
C LYS A 237 10.75 20.70 2.48
N ILE A 238 10.49 19.39 2.44
CA ILE A 238 10.84 18.46 3.51
C ILE A 238 11.89 17.49 2.97
N GLU A 239 13.01 17.36 3.69
CA GLU A 239 14.05 16.39 3.37
C GLU A 239 14.20 15.36 4.51
N ASN A 240 14.52 14.11 4.14
CA ASN A 240 14.87 13.08 5.12
C ASN A 240 16.32 13.22 5.58
N ALA A 241 16.75 12.39 6.54
CA ALA A 241 18.11 12.40 7.09
C ALA A 241 19.22 12.16 6.04
N ALA A 242 18.90 11.58 4.87
CA ALA A 242 19.83 11.39 3.76
C ALA A 242 19.84 12.57 2.78
N GLY A 243 19.07 13.65 3.03
CA GLY A 243 18.94 14.81 2.15
C GLY A 243 18.07 14.57 0.91
N VAL A 244 17.24 13.54 0.92
CA VAL A 244 16.31 13.26 -0.18
C VAL A 244 15.00 14.02 0.07
N ASP A 245 14.49 14.68 -0.97
CA ASP A 245 13.18 15.34 -0.92
C ASP A 245 12.05 14.33 -0.73
N VAL A 246 11.34 14.43 0.37
CA VAL A 246 10.21 13.57 0.75
C VAL A 246 8.91 14.37 0.90
N THR A 247 8.87 15.60 0.42
CA THR A 247 7.71 16.51 0.53
C THR A 247 6.42 15.86 0.02
N ALA A 248 6.50 15.08 -1.06
CA ALA A 248 5.35 14.41 -1.66
C ALA A 248 4.64 13.43 -0.71
N ASN A 249 5.36 12.88 0.28
CA ASN A 249 4.83 11.94 1.27
C ASN A 249 3.94 12.61 2.34
N TYR A 250 3.84 13.95 2.32
CA TYR A 250 3.09 14.73 3.30
C TYR A 250 1.86 15.41 2.67
N ASP A 251 0.78 15.47 3.44
CA ASP A 251 -0.38 16.32 3.18
C ASP A 251 -0.24 17.58 4.04
N ILE A 252 0.31 18.64 3.40
CA ILE A 252 0.75 19.85 4.10
C ILE A 252 -0.38 20.85 4.18
N THR A 253 -0.86 21.13 5.39
CA THR A 253 -1.75 22.24 5.69
C THR A 253 -0.93 23.44 6.17
N MET A 254 -1.11 24.61 5.54
CA MET A 254 -0.42 25.84 5.89
C MET A 254 -1.38 26.76 6.65
N ALA A 255 -0.99 27.22 7.85
CA ALA A 255 -1.75 28.13 8.68
C ALA A 255 -1.02 29.47 8.86
N ASN A 256 -1.78 30.55 8.75
CA ASN A 256 -1.23 31.90 8.90
C ASN A 256 -0.96 32.24 10.37
N GLY A 257 0.07 33.06 10.60
CA GLY A 257 0.31 33.74 11.86
C GLY A 257 -0.21 35.16 11.86
N ASN A 258 -0.30 35.77 13.04
CA ASN A 258 -0.63 37.20 13.19
C ASN A 258 0.62 38.06 12.98
N LEU A 259 0.41 39.25 12.44
CA LEU A 259 1.44 40.26 12.24
C LEU A 259 1.01 41.58 12.82
N LYS A 260 1.85 42.16 13.67
CA LYS A 260 1.74 43.53 14.11
C LYS A 260 2.99 44.30 13.69
N ILE A 261 2.80 45.44 13.05
CA ILE A 261 3.90 46.37 12.68
C ILE A 261 3.65 47.67 13.37
N THR A 262 4.50 48.00 14.33
CA THR A 262 4.41 49.21 15.17
C THR A 262 5.18 50.38 14.57
N HIS A 263 4.91 51.56 15.08
CA HIS A 263 5.65 52.79 14.76
C HIS A 263 7.13 52.61 15.09
N ASN A 264 7.98 53.08 14.19
CA ASN A 264 9.43 53.17 14.46
C ASN A 264 9.76 54.53 15.11
N THR A 265 9.95 54.52 16.42
CA THR A 265 10.24 55.73 17.21
C THR A 265 11.58 56.38 16.87
N ALA A 266 12.46 55.70 16.10
CA ALA A 266 13.71 56.29 15.61
C ALA A 266 13.55 57.15 14.34
N LEU A 267 12.35 57.15 13.70
CA LEU A 267 12.11 57.99 12.55
C LEU A 267 12.13 59.47 12.89
N ALA A 268 12.74 60.24 12.02
CA ALA A 268 12.57 61.68 12.06
C ALA A 268 11.19 62.09 11.56
N PRO A 269 10.58 63.17 12.07
CA PRO A 269 9.36 63.72 11.50
C PRO A 269 9.53 64.02 10.01
N GLU A 270 8.53 63.59 9.21
CA GLU A 270 8.46 63.88 7.77
C GLU A 270 7.79 65.23 7.53
N ARG A 271 6.73 65.51 8.33
CA ARG A 271 5.88 66.68 8.15
C ARG A 271 5.25 67.09 9.46
N ILE A 272 5.10 68.41 9.64
CA ILE A 272 4.37 68.99 10.76
C ILE A 272 3.22 69.83 10.17
N GLU A 273 2.01 69.59 10.66
CA GLU A 273 0.82 70.36 10.31
C GLU A 273 0.28 71.10 11.51
N ALA A 274 -0.08 72.35 11.31
CA ALA A 274 -0.76 73.16 12.31
C ALA A 274 -2.16 73.49 11.82
N SER A 275 -3.16 73.26 12.62
CA SER A 275 -4.55 73.61 12.36
C SER A 275 -5.11 74.44 13.47
N LYS A 276 -6.03 75.36 13.11
CA LYS A 276 -6.64 76.25 14.05
C LYS A 276 -8.12 76.45 13.70
N THR A 277 -8.98 76.44 14.71
CA THR A 277 -10.44 76.58 14.51
C THR A 277 -10.81 77.96 14.11
N LYS A 278 -10.22 79.04 14.72
CA LYS A 278 -10.41 80.41 14.39
C LYS A 278 -9.35 80.89 13.38
N THR A 279 -9.74 81.14 12.11
CA THR A 279 -8.83 81.52 11.03
C THR A 279 -8.96 82.96 10.61
N THR A 280 -9.96 83.70 11.13
CA THR A 280 -10.21 85.12 10.80
C THR A 280 -10.20 85.95 12.09
N TYR A 281 -9.52 87.08 12.03
CA TYR A 281 -9.36 88.04 13.13
C TYR A 281 -9.66 89.42 12.56
N THR A 282 -10.28 90.28 13.36
CA THR A 282 -10.48 91.74 13.06
C THR A 282 -9.39 92.56 13.75
N ALA A 283 -9.16 93.75 13.25
CA ALA A 283 -8.20 94.69 13.83
C ALA A 283 -8.54 94.94 15.32
N GLY A 284 -7.60 94.62 16.23
CA GLY A 284 -7.79 94.69 17.66
C GLY A 284 -8.06 93.35 18.37
N ASP A 285 -8.31 92.29 17.63
CA ASP A 285 -8.43 90.95 18.21
C ASP A 285 -7.04 90.46 18.76
N THR A 286 -7.06 89.82 19.89
CA THR A 286 -5.89 89.15 20.41
C THR A 286 -5.80 87.76 19.77
N LEU A 287 -4.63 87.41 19.27
CA LEU A 287 -4.36 86.01 18.79
C LEU A 287 -4.51 85.04 19.92
N ASN A 288 -5.54 84.20 19.84
CA ASN A 288 -5.69 83.09 20.78
C ASN A 288 -5.01 81.85 20.19
N VAL A 289 -4.08 81.25 20.93
CA VAL A 289 -3.36 80.03 20.51
C VAL A 289 -3.85 78.77 21.21
N ASP A 290 -4.86 78.89 22.09
CA ASP A 290 -5.37 77.73 22.87
C ASP A 290 -6.06 76.68 22.00
N ASP A 291 -6.52 77.07 20.77
CA ASP A 291 -7.15 76.18 19.80
C ASP A 291 -6.20 75.73 18.67
N LEU A 292 -4.89 76.00 18.80
CA LEU A 292 -3.89 75.53 17.86
C LEU A 292 -3.58 74.06 18.12
N ALA A 293 -3.93 73.20 17.18
CA ALA A 293 -3.53 71.81 17.15
C ALA A 293 -2.35 71.62 16.20
N VAL A 294 -1.26 71.02 16.72
CA VAL A 294 -0.08 70.69 15.91
C VAL A 294 0.06 69.18 15.90
N THR A 295 0.16 68.61 14.68
CA THR A 295 0.31 67.18 14.48
C THR A 295 1.63 66.93 13.76
N VAL A 296 2.39 65.96 14.24
CA VAL A 296 3.62 65.45 13.60
C VAL A 296 3.27 64.21 12.85
N TYR A 297 3.79 64.04 11.65
CA TYR A 297 3.60 62.87 10.77
C TYR A 297 4.95 62.24 10.49
N TYR A 298 4.97 60.92 10.43
CA TYR A 298 6.15 60.10 10.14
C TYR A 298 5.99 59.26 8.88
N ALA A 299 7.10 58.84 8.30
CA ALA A 299 7.12 58.10 7.02
C ALA A 299 6.38 56.76 7.05
N ASP A 300 6.20 56.18 8.24
CA ASP A 300 5.44 54.94 8.46
C ASP A 300 3.93 55.13 8.63
N GLY A 301 3.44 56.38 8.35
CA GLY A 301 2.02 56.77 8.48
C GLY A 301 1.55 56.97 9.91
N TYR A 302 2.44 56.96 10.89
CA TYR A 302 2.12 57.36 12.27
C TYR A 302 1.98 58.86 12.36
N SER A 303 1.06 59.31 13.19
CA SER A 303 0.97 60.73 13.56
C SER A 303 0.61 60.85 15.02
N GLU A 304 1.15 61.91 15.64
CA GLU A 304 0.85 62.24 17.00
C GLU A 304 0.69 63.75 17.23
N PRO A 305 -0.19 64.15 18.14
CA PRO A 305 -0.29 65.54 18.54
C PRO A 305 0.92 65.98 19.33
N VAL A 306 1.46 67.17 19.03
CA VAL A 306 2.48 67.79 19.85
C VAL A 306 1.84 68.31 21.14
N GLN A 307 2.27 67.76 22.28
CA GLN A 307 1.86 68.28 23.60
C GLN A 307 2.62 69.58 23.88
N GLU A 308 1.91 70.68 24.12
CA GLU A 308 2.55 71.91 24.56
C GLU A 308 3.28 71.70 25.89
N ASP A 309 4.59 71.89 25.87
CA ASP A 309 5.32 72.13 27.13
C ASP A 309 5.12 73.59 27.53
N ARG A 310 4.14 73.86 28.38
CA ARG A 310 3.83 75.17 28.90
C ARG A 310 4.89 75.72 29.88
N LYS A 311 6.13 75.35 29.73
CA LYS A 311 7.23 75.79 30.63
C LYS A 311 8.25 76.65 29.92
N SER A 312 7.83 77.67 29.21
CA SER A 312 8.75 78.75 28.87
C SER A 312 8.02 80.05 28.53
N VAL A 313 7.73 80.82 29.56
CA VAL A 313 7.72 82.29 29.53
C VAL A 313 8.50 82.74 30.69
#